data_dffec562bbab0284c18c4eb06c81b363
#
_entry.id   dffec562bbab0284c18c4eb06c81b363
#
_cell.length_a   1.000
_cell.length_b   1.000
_cell.length_c   1.000
_cell.angle_alpha   90.00
_cell.angle_beta   90.00
_cell.angle_gamma   90.00
#
_symmetry.space_group_name_H-M   'P 1'
#
loop_
_entity.id
_entity.type
_entity.pdbx_description
1 polymer ?
#
loop_
_entity_poly.entity_id
_entity_poly.type
_entity_poly.pdbx_seq_one_letter_code
_entity_poly.pdbx_strand_id
1 'polypeptide(L)'
;MKPNSAKFRVPVSVILIYGTLGLVFLSAGIWLVNDLMTSRASLIAERSALAIQTSRFMSQQFGTTIITADYVLRDVTTKVTVAELDSARSDPEVQKHLSAFLREKLSTLPGVYGLGLLDDQAIFVAAADEKLVGIQSNSKLHVEQGQSMESRAYIEYIPATKSANKQPAIIISRPILSPEGNFQGGALAAIMVSSAQDWIMTFNIGEYDTLALVDEDGILLASNPPMPNAIGTLQFLTGQPSFGDQSGSASFIAVSPLDGRERVYGVSKVEDIPLSIIVGFDEAHVLREWQLRAWQSLVGFFTLLLLLGLALNKELEALAQRDEMQRLAITDPLTGVANRRQLILSGEFEIAKAVRYKHQASVLMVDIDHFKLINDTWGHPTGDRVIQSLTNSIVANVRNTDVVGRLGGEEFVVVLTNTGSEGAFILADRLRESIECSTAVHSDDGSQVRFTVSIGIASLENGVSSFDNILGLADKALYDAKHRGRNKVVLAQ
;
A
#
# COMPACT_ATOMS: atom_id res chain seq x y z
N MET A 1 -23.11 -38.79 24.49
CA MET A 1 -21.96 -38.61 23.56
C MET A 1 -22.38 -37.59 22.53
N LYS A 2 -21.65 -36.47 22.36
CA LYS A 2 -21.91 -35.51 21.28
C LYS A 2 -21.77 -36.22 19.95
N PRO A 3 -22.65 -35.98 18.96
CA PRO A 3 -22.47 -36.56 17.65
C PRO A 3 -21.13 -36.11 17.10
N ASN A 4 -20.33 -37.06 16.68
CA ASN A 4 -19.06 -36.82 16.04
C ASN A 4 -19.33 -36.08 14.72
N SER A 5 -19.33 -34.75 14.79
CA SER A 5 -19.43 -33.93 13.57
C SER A 5 -18.22 -34.26 12.72
N ALA A 6 -18.42 -35.11 11.73
CA ALA A 6 -17.42 -35.34 10.72
C ALA A 6 -17.00 -33.96 10.17
N LYS A 7 -15.83 -33.51 10.57
CA LYS A 7 -15.30 -32.21 10.12
C LYS A 7 -15.22 -32.24 8.59
N PHE A 8 -15.97 -31.37 7.96
CA PHE A 8 -15.85 -31.11 6.53
C PHE A 8 -14.36 -30.90 6.20
N ARG A 9 -13.81 -31.75 5.37
CA ARG A 9 -12.42 -31.66 4.92
C ARG A 9 -12.40 -30.98 3.56
N VAL A 10 -11.88 -29.74 3.52
CA VAL A 10 -11.63 -29.07 2.25
C VAL A 10 -10.69 -29.93 1.40
N PRO A 11 -11.00 -30.19 0.13
CA PRO A 11 -10.12 -30.95 -0.76
C PRO A 11 -8.74 -30.30 -0.87
N VAL A 12 -7.69 -31.12 -0.85
CA VAL A 12 -6.28 -30.66 -0.95
C VAL A 12 -6.06 -29.83 -2.21
N SER A 13 -6.72 -30.15 -3.31
CA SER A 13 -6.66 -29.39 -4.57
C SER A 13 -7.15 -27.93 -4.40
N VAL A 14 -8.22 -27.72 -3.64
CA VAL A 14 -8.77 -26.39 -3.35
C VAL A 14 -7.78 -25.59 -2.51
N ILE A 15 -7.20 -26.21 -1.46
CA ILE A 15 -6.18 -25.58 -0.63
C ILE A 15 -4.96 -25.16 -1.45
N LEU A 16 -4.50 -26.04 -2.35
CA LEU A 16 -3.36 -25.76 -3.23
C LEU A 16 -3.65 -24.60 -4.21
N ILE A 17 -4.80 -24.62 -4.88
CA ILE A 17 -5.19 -23.58 -5.84
C ILE A 17 -5.28 -22.21 -5.15
N TYR A 18 -6.01 -22.10 -4.04
CA TYR A 18 -6.16 -20.83 -3.35
C TYR A 18 -4.91 -20.42 -2.57
N GLY A 19 -4.09 -21.37 -2.11
CA GLY A 19 -2.77 -21.12 -1.55
C GLY A 19 -1.82 -20.51 -2.58
N THR A 20 -1.77 -21.04 -3.79
CA THR A 20 -0.96 -20.49 -4.88
C THR A 20 -1.47 -19.12 -5.33
N LEU A 21 -2.79 -18.92 -5.45
CA LEU A 21 -3.38 -17.63 -5.74
C LEU A 21 -3.04 -16.60 -4.65
N GLY A 22 -3.13 -16.98 -3.36
CA GLY A 22 -2.73 -16.13 -2.24
C GLY A 22 -1.28 -15.69 -2.31
N LEU A 23 -0.34 -16.59 -2.67
CA LEU A 23 1.06 -16.26 -2.88
C LEU A 23 1.26 -15.29 -4.07
N VAL A 24 0.53 -15.49 -5.16
CA VAL A 24 0.56 -14.57 -6.32
C VAL A 24 0.06 -13.18 -5.91
N PHE A 25 -1.05 -13.08 -5.18
CA PHE A 25 -1.54 -11.79 -4.70
C PHE A 25 -0.59 -11.13 -3.70
N LEU A 26 0.03 -11.90 -2.81
CA LEU A 26 1.04 -11.38 -1.88
C LEU A 26 2.24 -10.79 -2.63
N SER A 27 2.76 -11.53 -3.60
CA SER A 27 3.88 -11.05 -4.43
C SER A 27 3.50 -9.82 -5.27
N ALA A 28 2.29 -9.79 -5.83
CA ALA A 28 1.77 -8.64 -6.55
C ALA A 28 1.59 -7.41 -5.63
N GLY A 29 1.14 -7.60 -4.40
CA GLY A 29 1.04 -6.54 -3.40
C GLY A 29 2.40 -5.97 -3.01
N ILE A 30 3.39 -6.82 -2.77
CA ILE A 30 4.77 -6.40 -2.50
C ILE A 30 5.34 -5.62 -3.70
N TRP A 31 5.15 -6.13 -4.91
CA TRP A 31 5.59 -5.46 -6.13
C TRP A 31 4.91 -4.09 -6.29
N LEU A 32 3.58 -4.00 -6.08
CA LEU A 32 2.83 -2.74 -6.14
C LEU A 32 3.36 -1.70 -5.15
N VAL A 33 3.60 -2.08 -3.90
CA VAL A 33 4.16 -1.16 -2.89
C VAL A 33 5.55 -0.69 -3.30
N ASN A 34 6.40 -1.59 -3.77
CA ASN A 34 7.74 -1.24 -4.23
C ASN A 34 7.70 -0.31 -5.46
N ASP A 35 6.80 -0.58 -6.42
CA ASP A 35 6.61 0.26 -7.62
C ASP A 35 6.15 1.66 -7.24
N LEU A 36 5.17 1.80 -6.33
CA LEU A 36 4.71 3.09 -5.83
C LEU A 36 5.82 3.87 -5.10
N MET A 37 6.62 3.20 -4.27
CA MET A 37 7.73 3.85 -3.56
C MET A 37 8.83 4.31 -4.52
N THR A 38 9.24 3.47 -5.45
CA THR A 38 10.28 3.79 -6.42
C THR A 38 9.83 4.86 -7.41
N SER A 39 8.59 4.80 -7.88
CA SER A 39 7.99 5.81 -8.76
C SER A 39 7.89 7.18 -8.09
N ARG A 40 7.49 7.25 -6.81
CA ARG A 40 7.51 8.51 -6.04
C ARG A 40 8.93 9.07 -5.90
N ALA A 41 9.87 8.22 -5.51
CA ALA A 41 11.26 8.65 -5.32
C ALA A 41 11.89 9.15 -6.64
N SER A 42 11.62 8.47 -7.74
CA SER A 42 12.07 8.87 -9.09
C SER A 42 11.50 10.21 -9.51
N LEU A 43 10.20 10.45 -9.27
CA LEU A 43 9.55 11.72 -9.60
C LEU A 43 10.13 12.90 -8.80
N ILE A 44 10.39 12.71 -7.51
CA ILE A 44 11.03 13.73 -6.67
C ILE A 44 12.47 13.98 -7.11
N ALA A 45 13.21 12.93 -7.45
CA ALA A 45 14.59 13.06 -7.94
C ALA A 45 14.65 13.82 -9.28
N GLU A 46 13.72 13.52 -10.20
CA GLU A 46 13.58 14.26 -11.46
C GLU A 46 13.30 15.74 -11.24
N ARG A 47 12.36 16.06 -10.32
CA ARG A 47 12.05 17.45 -9.97
C ARG A 47 13.19 18.16 -9.26
N SER A 48 13.93 17.46 -8.41
CA SER A 48 15.16 17.98 -7.79
C SER A 48 16.21 18.34 -8.82
N ALA A 49 16.44 17.47 -9.80
CA ALA A 49 17.36 17.75 -10.89
C ALA A 49 16.93 18.94 -11.75
N LEU A 50 15.62 19.03 -12.05
CA LEU A 50 15.04 20.15 -12.78
C LEU A 50 15.18 21.46 -11.99
N ALA A 51 14.96 21.44 -10.69
CA ALA A 51 15.10 22.62 -9.83
C ALA A 51 16.54 23.15 -9.83
N ILE A 52 17.53 22.25 -9.72
CA ILE A 52 18.94 22.61 -9.85
C ILE A 52 19.26 23.18 -11.24
N GLN A 53 18.79 22.51 -12.29
CA GLN A 53 19.06 22.96 -13.67
C GLN A 53 18.47 24.35 -13.93
N THR A 54 17.22 24.56 -13.46
CA THR A 54 16.54 25.85 -13.63
C THR A 54 17.21 26.94 -12.81
N SER A 55 17.53 26.68 -11.54
CA SER A 55 18.24 27.67 -10.71
C SER A 55 19.63 28.02 -11.26
N ARG A 56 20.36 27.03 -11.81
CA ARG A 56 21.66 27.26 -12.46
C ARG A 56 21.53 28.09 -13.72
N PHE A 57 20.56 27.78 -14.57
CA PHE A 57 20.30 28.57 -15.79
C PHE A 57 20.00 30.03 -15.44
N MET A 58 19.13 30.25 -14.46
CA MET A 58 18.76 31.60 -14.02
C MET A 58 19.92 32.33 -13.34
N SER A 59 20.74 31.64 -12.55
CA SER A 59 21.94 32.25 -11.92
C SER A 59 22.95 32.69 -12.98
N GLN A 60 23.15 31.93 -14.05
CA GLN A 60 23.99 32.32 -15.15
C GLN A 60 23.44 33.52 -15.92
N GLN A 61 22.14 33.56 -16.19
CA GLN A 61 21.49 34.70 -16.85
C GLN A 61 21.61 36.00 -16.03
N PHE A 62 21.34 35.91 -14.73
CA PHE A 62 21.47 37.05 -13.81
C PHE A 62 22.94 37.49 -13.68
N GLY A 63 23.86 36.52 -13.56
CA GLY A 63 25.30 36.75 -13.49
C GLY A 63 25.83 37.50 -14.71
N THR A 64 25.31 37.21 -15.90
CA THR A 64 25.71 37.91 -17.14
C THR A 64 25.43 39.42 -17.05
N THR A 65 24.32 39.86 -16.44
CA THR A 65 24.03 41.28 -16.25
C THR A 65 25.06 41.93 -15.34
N ILE A 66 25.45 41.26 -14.23
CA ILE A 66 26.46 41.78 -13.28
C ILE A 66 27.84 41.79 -13.90
N ILE A 67 28.22 40.72 -14.61
CA ILE A 67 29.51 40.63 -15.30
C ILE A 67 29.63 41.73 -16.38
N THR A 68 28.57 42.01 -17.11
CA THR A 68 28.53 43.08 -18.10
C THR A 68 28.71 44.45 -17.42
N ALA A 69 28.03 44.70 -16.29
CA ALA A 69 28.24 45.93 -15.52
C ALA A 69 29.68 46.02 -15.02
N ASP A 70 30.28 44.94 -14.55
CA ASP A 70 31.70 44.92 -14.10
C ASP A 70 32.67 45.24 -15.25
N TYR A 71 32.46 44.73 -16.47
CA TYR A 71 33.26 45.07 -17.64
C TYR A 71 33.18 46.57 -17.95
N VAL A 72 32.01 47.22 -17.85
CA VAL A 72 31.83 48.63 -18.03
C VAL A 72 32.54 49.42 -16.92
N LEU A 73 32.40 48.97 -15.67
CA LEU A 73 33.13 49.60 -14.55
C LEU A 73 34.63 49.52 -14.73
N ARG A 74 35.17 48.41 -15.25
CA ARG A 74 36.60 48.25 -15.58
C ARG A 74 37.03 49.24 -16.66
N ASP A 75 36.21 49.43 -17.71
CA ASP A 75 36.48 50.42 -18.75
C ASP A 75 36.47 51.84 -18.15
N VAL A 76 35.49 52.14 -17.27
CA VAL A 76 35.40 53.44 -16.55
C VAL A 76 36.61 53.67 -15.69
N THR A 77 37.02 52.70 -14.84
CA THR A 77 38.20 52.86 -13.96
C THR A 77 39.52 52.91 -14.68
N THR A 78 39.57 52.46 -15.92
CA THR A 78 40.77 52.53 -16.78
C THR A 78 40.89 53.87 -17.52
N LYS A 79 39.73 54.48 -17.84
CA LYS A 79 39.67 55.76 -18.59
C LYS A 79 39.68 56.99 -17.73
N VAL A 80 39.11 56.92 -16.52
CA VAL A 80 39.08 58.03 -15.59
C VAL A 80 40.39 58.07 -14.81
N THR A 81 41.10 59.17 -14.95
CA THR A 81 42.36 59.40 -14.23
C THR A 81 42.10 59.90 -12.83
N VAL A 82 43.06 59.69 -11.92
CA VAL A 82 42.99 60.21 -10.55
C VAL A 82 42.93 61.77 -10.56
N ALA A 83 43.62 62.41 -11.51
CA ALA A 83 43.63 63.88 -11.67
C ALA A 83 42.22 64.39 -12.08
N GLU A 84 41.50 63.69 -12.95
CA GLU A 84 40.12 64.05 -13.32
C GLU A 84 39.15 63.83 -12.15
N LEU A 85 39.36 62.76 -11.36
CA LEU A 85 38.55 62.48 -10.17
C LEU A 85 38.69 63.60 -9.09
N ASP A 86 39.93 64.03 -8.87
CA ASP A 86 40.21 65.13 -7.95
C ASP A 86 39.70 66.50 -8.47
N SER A 87 39.85 66.76 -9.77
CA SER A 87 39.33 67.99 -10.40
C SER A 87 37.80 68.06 -10.37
N ALA A 88 37.13 66.95 -10.49
CA ALA A 88 35.64 66.90 -10.46
C ALA A 88 35.05 67.38 -9.12
N ARG A 89 35.82 67.39 -8.04
CA ARG A 89 35.39 67.93 -6.74
C ARG A 89 35.19 69.48 -6.75
N SER A 90 35.97 70.18 -7.59
CA SER A 90 36.00 71.63 -7.59
C SER A 90 35.65 72.26 -8.96
N ASP A 91 35.72 71.54 -10.03
CA ASP A 91 35.43 72.03 -11.38
C ASP A 91 34.12 71.43 -11.94
N PRO A 92 33.04 72.25 -12.02
CA PRO A 92 31.73 71.82 -12.54
C PRO A 92 31.76 71.32 -14.02
N GLU A 93 32.69 71.80 -14.83
CA GLU A 93 32.79 71.37 -16.24
C GLU A 93 33.37 69.93 -16.33
N VAL A 94 34.39 69.61 -15.50
CA VAL A 94 34.95 68.27 -15.41
C VAL A 94 33.88 67.29 -14.86
N GLN A 95 33.17 67.71 -13.80
CA GLN A 95 32.08 66.93 -13.21
C GLN A 95 30.98 66.60 -14.27
N LYS A 96 30.56 67.64 -15.03
CA LYS A 96 29.53 67.46 -16.08
C LYS A 96 30.02 66.57 -17.21
N HIS A 97 31.28 66.68 -17.58
CA HIS A 97 31.90 65.81 -18.60
C HIS A 97 31.89 64.35 -18.14
N LEU A 98 32.34 64.06 -16.91
CA LEU A 98 32.34 62.73 -16.35
C LEU A 98 30.92 62.18 -16.19
N SER A 99 29.96 63.00 -15.76
CA SER A 99 28.54 62.59 -15.65
C SER A 99 27.94 62.25 -17.01
N ALA A 100 28.25 62.99 -18.08
CA ALA A 100 27.83 62.71 -19.42
C ALA A 100 28.44 61.37 -19.94
N PHE A 101 29.74 61.16 -19.68
CA PHE A 101 30.42 59.90 -19.97
C PHE A 101 29.76 58.69 -19.27
N LEU A 102 29.48 58.81 -17.99
CA LEU A 102 28.76 57.76 -17.22
C LEU A 102 27.34 57.52 -17.77
N ARG A 103 26.65 58.54 -18.22
CA ARG A 103 25.30 58.41 -18.82
C ARG A 103 25.35 57.69 -20.17
N GLU A 104 26.38 57.96 -20.99
CA GLU A 104 26.61 57.22 -22.24
C GLU A 104 26.86 55.72 -21.93
N LYS A 105 27.73 55.43 -20.98
CA LYS A 105 28.02 54.04 -20.56
C LYS A 105 26.79 53.37 -19.98
N LEU A 106 25.99 54.03 -19.16
CA LEU A 106 24.78 53.51 -18.61
C LEU A 106 23.76 53.10 -19.68
N SER A 107 23.70 53.84 -20.80
CA SER A 107 22.80 53.49 -21.90
C SER A 107 23.10 52.16 -22.56
N THR A 108 24.28 51.61 -22.38
CA THR A 108 24.71 50.31 -22.88
C THR A 108 24.44 49.14 -21.94
N LEU A 109 23.91 49.45 -20.72
CA LEU A 109 23.77 48.44 -19.66
C LEU A 109 22.28 48.22 -19.33
N PRO A 110 21.62 47.25 -19.94
CA PRO A 110 20.26 46.89 -19.61
C PRO A 110 20.18 46.34 -18.15
N GLY A 111 19.20 46.83 -17.38
CA GLY A 111 18.98 46.37 -15.98
C GLY A 111 19.82 47.10 -14.93
N VAL A 112 20.80 47.90 -15.33
CA VAL A 112 21.56 48.79 -14.41
C VAL A 112 20.85 50.14 -14.32
N TYR A 113 20.59 50.60 -13.09
CA TYR A 113 19.87 51.84 -12.82
C TYR A 113 20.77 53.07 -12.87
N GLY A 114 22.00 52.94 -12.36
CA GLY A 114 22.90 54.07 -12.26
C GLY A 114 24.37 53.72 -12.26
N LEU A 115 25.19 54.62 -12.75
CA LEU A 115 26.64 54.59 -12.64
C LEU A 115 27.11 55.83 -11.90
N GLY A 116 28.15 55.72 -11.07
CA GLY A 116 28.75 56.80 -10.33
C GLY A 116 30.25 56.65 -10.10
N LEU A 117 30.91 57.75 -9.88
CA LEU A 117 32.31 57.83 -9.46
C LEU A 117 32.37 58.42 -8.06
N LEU A 118 33.11 57.74 -7.20
CA LEU A 118 33.34 58.11 -5.81
C LEU A 118 34.77 58.60 -5.62
N ASP A 119 34.96 59.53 -4.75
CA ASP A 119 36.29 59.95 -4.25
C ASP A 119 36.79 58.99 -3.14
N ASP A 120 37.95 59.32 -2.57
CA ASP A 120 38.57 58.63 -1.45
C ASP A 120 37.75 58.66 -0.15
N GLN A 121 36.75 59.59 -0.03
CA GLN A 121 35.83 59.70 1.10
C GLN A 121 34.46 59.04 0.80
N ALA A 122 34.36 58.33 -0.31
CA ALA A 122 33.14 57.73 -0.84
C ALA A 122 32.00 58.73 -1.14
N ILE A 123 32.34 59.96 -1.50
CA ILE A 123 31.42 60.97 -1.96
C ILE A 123 31.31 60.91 -3.48
N PHE A 124 30.10 60.93 -4.02
CA PHE A 124 29.87 60.98 -5.46
C PHE A 124 30.43 62.29 -6.05
N VAL A 125 31.50 62.22 -6.87
CA VAL A 125 32.08 63.35 -7.60
C VAL A 125 31.47 63.46 -9.01
N ALA A 126 30.99 62.39 -9.58
CA ALA A 126 30.17 62.39 -10.81
C ALA A 126 29.21 61.18 -10.81
N ALA A 127 28.09 61.37 -11.41
CA ALA A 127 27.07 60.28 -11.55
C ALA A 127 26.22 60.47 -12.80
N ALA A 128 25.72 59.39 -13.35
CA ALA A 128 24.74 59.43 -14.46
C ALA A 128 23.42 60.15 -14.04
N ASP A 129 22.99 59.98 -12.80
CA ASP A 129 22.01 60.85 -12.13
C ASP A 129 22.74 61.91 -11.31
N GLU A 130 22.81 63.14 -11.84
CA GLU A 130 23.51 64.24 -11.24
C GLU A 130 23.01 64.61 -9.81
N LYS A 131 21.81 64.16 -9.39
CA LYS A 131 21.28 64.37 -8.05
C LYS A 131 22.08 63.62 -6.98
N LEU A 132 22.85 62.64 -7.34
CA LEU A 132 23.68 61.86 -6.41
C LEU A 132 25.00 62.56 -6.09
N VAL A 133 25.44 63.53 -6.88
CA VAL A 133 26.70 64.24 -6.71
C VAL A 133 26.69 64.98 -5.37
N GLY A 134 27.81 64.86 -4.61
CA GLY A 134 27.95 65.39 -3.26
C GLY A 134 27.33 64.54 -2.15
N ILE A 135 26.65 63.43 -2.51
CA ILE A 135 26.07 62.49 -1.52
C ILE A 135 27.15 61.47 -1.17
N GLN A 136 27.27 61.12 0.10
CA GLN A 136 28.17 60.05 0.55
C GLN A 136 27.52 58.66 0.28
N SER A 137 28.29 57.77 -0.31
CA SER A 137 27.91 56.36 -0.51
C SER A 137 28.23 55.57 0.77
N ASN A 138 27.38 54.59 1.10
CA ASN A 138 27.60 53.64 2.19
C ASN A 138 28.18 52.30 1.67
N SER A 139 28.84 52.30 0.52
CA SER A 139 29.47 51.09 -0.06
C SER A 139 30.63 50.60 0.82
N LYS A 140 30.79 49.29 0.95
CA LYS A 140 31.88 48.61 1.66
C LYS A 140 33.26 48.98 1.10
N LEU A 141 33.35 49.45 -0.17
CA LEU A 141 34.57 50.01 -0.72
C LEU A 141 35.24 51.03 0.20
N HIS A 142 34.43 51.74 0.99
CA HIS A 142 34.92 52.74 1.95
C HIS A 142 35.44 52.12 3.25
N VAL A 143 34.96 50.94 3.64
CA VAL A 143 35.25 50.32 4.95
C VAL A 143 36.58 49.57 4.93
N GLU A 144 37.01 49.07 3.76
CA GLU A 144 38.23 48.26 3.60
C GLU A 144 39.49 49.10 3.30
N GLN A 145 39.46 50.43 3.49
CA GLN A 145 40.54 51.38 3.21
C GLN A 145 41.89 51.11 3.92
N GLY A 146 42.00 50.08 4.74
CA GLY A 146 43.23 49.75 5.50
C GLY A 146 43.95 48.49 4.99
N GLN A 147 43.41 47.78 4.00
CA GLN A 147 44.00 46.55 3.42
C GLN A 147 44.41 46.80 1.98
N SER A 148 45.42 46.06 1.46
CA SER A 148 45.79 46.12 0.05
C SER A 148 44.58 45.70 -0.81
N MET A 149 43.90 46.67 -1.43
CA MET A 149 42.75 46.42 -2.28
C MET A 149 43.14 45.69 -3.55
N GLU A 150 42.51 44.58 -3.84
CA GLU A 150 42.63 43.92 -5.12
C GLU A 150 41.80 44.65 -6.17
N SER A 151 42.31 44.73 -7.42
CA SER A 151 41.56 45.28 -8.55
C SER A 151 40.46 44.34 -9.04
N ARG A 152 39.56 43.93 -8.10
CA ARG A 152 38.40 43.12 -8.39
C ARG A 152 37.08 43.88 -8.14
N ALA A 153 35.97 43.35 -8.65
CA ALA A 153 34.68 43.86 -8.34
C ALA A 153 34.25 43.48 -6.89
N TYR A 154 33.66 44.41 -6.17
CA TYR A 154 33.01 44.16 -4.89
C TYR A 154 31.51 44.28 -5.10
N ILE A 155 30.78 43.28 -4.66
CA ILE A 155 29.31 43.19 -4.84
C ILE A 155 28.66 43.11 -3.46
N GLU A 156 27.69 43.96 -3.24
CA GLU A 156 26.99 44.05 -1.94
C GLU A 156 25.53 44.43 -2.10
N TYR A 157 24.69 43.98 -1.18
CA TYR A 157 23.35 44.45 -1.04
C TYR A 157 23.31 45.68 -0.09
N ILE A 158 22.68 46.76 -0.54
CA ILE A 158 22.49 47.95 0.28
C ILE A 158 20.99 48.15 0.52
N PRO A 159 20.51 48.05 1.79
CA PRO A 159 19.11 48.28 2.12
C PRO A 159 18.72 49.76 1.91
N ALA A 160 17.41 50.00 1.68
CA ALA A 160 16.89 51.36 1.43
C ALA A 160 17.31 52.40 2.45
N THR A 161 17.47 52.02 3.72
CA THR A 161 17.91 52.90 4.82
C THR A 161 19.34 53.40 4.69
N LYS A 162 20.19 52.66 3.96
CA LYS A 162 21.63 52.99 3.73
C LYS A 162 21.91 53.40 2.30
N SER A 163 20.96 53.25 1.39
CA SER A 163 21.12 53.64 -0.02
C SER A 163 21.01 55.13 -0.23
N ALA A 164 21.85 55.71 -1.07
CA ALA A 164 21.88 57.13 -1.38
C ALA A 164 20.58 57.67 -1.97
N ASN A 165 19.87 56.83 -2.74
CA ASN A 165 18.56 57.17 -3.33
C ASN A 165 17.36 56.64 -2.53
N LYS A 166 17.59 56.09 -1.30
CA LYS A 166 16.56 55.52 -0.41
C LYS A 166 15.79 54.34 -1.00
N GLN A 167 16.39 53.66 -1.96
CA GLN A 167 15.84 52.42 -2.52
C GLN A 167 16.85 51.28 -2.33
N PRO A 168 16.43 50.06 -2.06
CA PRO A 168 17.36 48.93 -1.92
C PRO A 168 18.01 48.60 -3.27
N ALA A 169 19.30 48.33 -3.24
CA ALA A 169 20.09 48.11 -4.44
C ALA A 169 21.18 47.06 -4.24
N ILE A 170 21.52 46.35 -5.31
CA ILE A 170 22.74 45.57 -5.45
C ILE A 170 23.79 46.49 -6.07
N ILE A 171 24.85 46.76 -5.34
CA ILE A 171 25.94 47.64 -5.78
C ILE A 171 27.11 46.77 -6.24
N ILE A 172 27.57 47.07 -7.41
CA ILE A 172 28.80 46.54 -7.99
C ILE A 172 29.80 47.71 -7.99
N SER A 173 30.97 47.54 -7.39
CA SER A 173 31.93 48.62 -7.27
C SER A 173 33.35 48.13 -7.60
N ARG A 174 34.15 48.99 -8.21
CA ARG A 174 35.57 48.79 -8.47
C ARG A 174 36.42 49.93 -7.93
N PRO A 175 37.54 49.63 -7.25
CA PRO A 175 38.43 50.69 -6.75
C PRO A 175 39.20 51.30 -7.94
N ILE A 176 39.43 52.60 -7.81
CA ILE A 176 40.43 53.36 -8.58
C ILE A 176 41.66 53.50 -7.69
N LEU A 177 42.77 52.92 -8.13
CA LEU A 177 44.01 52.84 -7.37
C LEU A 177 45.09 53.75 -7.98
N SER A 178 45.95 54.32 -7.14
CA SER A 178 47.17 54.97 -7.60
C SER A 178 48.19 53.95 -8.17
N PRO A 179 49.24 54.37 -8.91
CA PRO A 179 50.27 53.45 -9.36
C PRO A 179 50.96 52.67 -8.24
N GLU A 180 50.93 53.20 -7.02
CA GLU A 180 51.47 52.55 -5.82
C GLU A 180 50.47 51.62 -5.15
N GLY A 181 49.23 51.47 -5.68
CA GLY A 181 48.19 50.60 -5.15
C GLY A 181 47.34 51.23 -4.06
N ASN A 182 47.43 52.51 -3.79
CA ASN A 182 46.62 53.19 -2.80
C ASN A 182 45.25 53.56 -3.36
N PHE A 183 44.21 53.42 -2.56
CA PHE A 183 42.81 53.76 -2.90
C PHE A 183 42.67 55.27 -3.12
N GLN A 184 42.14 55.66 -4.27
CA GLN A 184 41.92 57.06 -4.65
C GLN A 184 40.45 57.37 -4.88
N GLY A 185 39.65 56.34 -4.94
CA GLY A 185 38.22 56.43 -5.20
C GLY A 185 37.69 55.16 -5.84
N GLY A 186 36.49 55.22 -6.40
CA GLY A 186 35.89 54.04 -7.03
C GLY A 186 34.79 54.37 -8.04
N ALA A 187 34.58 53.44 -8.96
CA ALA A 187 33.43 53.45 -9.82
C ALA A 187 32.40 52.41 -9.34
N LEU A 188 31.12 52.78 -9.36
CA LEU A 188 30.04 51.88 -8.95
C LEU A 188 28.90 51.83 -9.98
N ALA A 189 28.23 50.69 -10.02
CA ALA A 189 26.99 50.45 -10.73
C ALA A 189 25.93 49.99 -9.75
N ALA A 190 24.73 50.48 -9.89
CA ALA A 190 23.59 50.14 -9.04
C ALA A 190 22.53 49.40 -9.84
N ILE A 191 22.16 48.18 -9.41
CA ILE A 191 21.01 47.44 -9.85
C ILE A 191 19.96 47.54 -8.77
N MET A 192 18.82 48.19 -9.08
CA MET A 192 17.74 48.28 -8.12
C MET A 192 17.10 46.89 -7.87
N VAL A 193 16.75 46.64 -6.63
CA VAL A 193 16.00 45.43 -6.26
C VAL A 193 14.66 45.36 -7.04
N SER A 194 14.04 46.51 -7.34
CA SER A 194 12.85 46.57 -8.21
C SER A 194 13.15 46.05 -9.62
N SER A 195 14.32 46.37 -10.20
CA SER A 195 14.71 45.83 -11.53
C SER A 195 14.99 44.32 -11.48
N ALA A 196 15.60 43.83 -10.40
CA ALA A 196 15.74 42.39 -10.16
C ALA A 196 14.37 41.71 -9.97
N GLN A 197 13.45 42.36 -9.27
CA GLN A 197 12.05 41.89 -9.14
C GLN A 197 11.34 41.83 -10.49
N ASP A 198 11.44 42.86 -11.33
CA ASP A 198 10.86 42.90 -12.67
C ASP A 198 11.47 41.80 -13.54
N TRP A 199 12.77 41.60 -13.48
CA TRP A 199 13.44 40.53 -14.19
C TRP A 199 12.93 39.13 -13.76
N ILE A 200 12.82 38.86 -12.45
CA ILE A 200 12.26 37.60 -11.92
C ILE A 200 10.82 37.38 -12.38
N MET A 201 10.04 38.44 -12.47
CA MET A 201 8.63 38.37 -12.92
C MET A 201 8.49 38.06 -14.42
N THR A 202 9.54 38.18 -15.23
CA THR A 202 9.50 37.77 -16.64
C THR A 202 9.40 36.27 -16.82
N PHE A 203 9.78 35.50 -15.79
CA PHE A 203 9.72 34.03 -15.83
C PHE A 203 8.33 33.53 -15.45
N ASN A 204 7.71 32.80 -16.36
CA ASN A 204 6.45 32.11 -16.10
C ASN A 204 6.74 30.81 -15.33
N ILE A 205 6.53 30.84 -14.03
CA ILE A 205 6.59 29.67 -13.14
C ILE A 205 5.19 29.12 -12.89
N GLY A 206 5.09 27.87 -12.41
CA GLY A 206 3.81 27.29 -12.03
C GLY A 206 3.10 28.07 -10.90
N GLU A 207 1.78 27.91 -10.82
CA GLU A 207 0.92 28.65 -9.89
C GLU A 207 1.37 28.55 -8.42
N TYR A 208 1.97 27.41 -8.05
CA TYR A 208 2.40 27.12 -6.67
C TYR A 208 3.92 27.06 -6.52
N ASP A 209 4.63 27.30 -7.62
CA ASP A 209 6.09 27.29 -7.62
C ASP A 209 6.65 28.63 -7.12
N THR A 210 7.93 28.65 -6.79
CA THR A 210 8.58 29.88 -6.34
C THR A 210 9.93 30.06 -7.02
N LEU A 211 10.25 31.30 -7.28
CA LEU A 211 11.57 31.73 -7.72
C LEU A 211 12.01 32.86 -6.79
N ALA A 212 13.21 32.81 -6.25
CA ALA A 212 13.72 33.80 -5.34
C ALA A 212 15.20 34.13 -5.64
N LEU A 213 15.54 35.39 -5.48
CA LEU A 213 16.91 35.88 -5.42
C LEU A 213 17.21 36.23 -3.95
N VAL A 214 18.31 35.69 -3.42
CA VAL A 214 18.74 35.91 -2.04
C VAL A 214 20.22 36.31 -2.01
N ASP A 215 20.63 37.02 -0.96
CA ASP A 215 22.03 37.29 -0.71
C ASP A 215 22.75 36.12 -0.01
N GLU A 216 24.03 36.32 0.36
CA GLU A 216 24.86 35.30 1.01
C GLU A 216 24.33 34.89 2.40
N ASP A 217 23.59 35.73 3.07
CA ASP A 217 22.96 35.47 4.35
C ASP A 217 21.56 34.86 4.19
N GLY A 218 21.11 34.62 2.96
CA GLY A 218 19.81 34.06 2.60
C GLY A 218 18.67 35.09 2.71
N ILE A 219 18.96 36.38 2.76
CA ILE A 219 17.95 37.42 2.79
C ILE A 219 17.31 37.60 1.44
N LEU A 220 15.98 37.61 1.41
CA LEU A 220 15.19 37.74 0.20
C LEU A 220 15.35 39.12 -0.44
N LEU A 221 15.79 39.18 -1.68
CA LEU A 221 15.94 40.40 -2.48
C LEU A 221 14.82 40.57 -3.51
N ALA A 222 14.42 39.47 -4.15
CA ALA A 222 13.32 39.46 -5.10
C ALA A 222 12.64 38.10 -5.15
N SER A 223 11.37 38.03 -5.52
CA SER A 223 10.63 36.75 -5.60
C SER A 223 9.51 36.75 -6.61
N ASN A 224 9.24 35.58 -7.15
CA ASN A 224 8.02 35.26 -7.88
C ASN A 224 7.35 34.04 -7.19
N PRO A 225 6.13 34.18 -6.63
CA PRO A 225 5.28 35.39 -6.59
C PRO A 225 5.90 36.53 -5.79
N PRO A 226 5.55 37.80 -6.08
CA PRO A 226 6.15 38.97 -5.45
C PRO A 226 5.72 39.12 -3.99
N MET A 227 6.70 39.39 -3.11
CA MET A 227 6.49 39.54 -1.67
C MET A 227 7.16 40.80 -1.13
N PRO A 228 6.63 41.98 -1.45
CA PRO A 228 7.31 43.26 -1.14
C PRO A 228 7.59 43.46 0.33
N ASN A 229 6.76 42.92 1.24
CA ASN A 229 6.94 43.05 2.70
C ASN A 229 8.04 42.13 3.26
N ALA A 230 8.48 41.10 2.50
CA ALA A 230 9.49 40.14 2.89
C ALA A 230 10.89 40.53 2.38
N ILE A 231 10.99 41.42 1.41
CA ILE A 231 12.26 41.89 0.84
C ILE A 231 13.12 42.56 1.92
N GLY A 232 14.36 42.12 2.02
CA GLY A 232 15.34 42.64 2.99
C GLY A 232 15.15 42.16 4.42
N THR A 233 14.12 41.36 4.71
CA THR A 233 13.79 40.91 6.08
C THR A 233 13.64 39.40 6.22
N LEU A 234 13.18 38.70 5.19
CA LEU A 234 12.96 37.26 5.24
C LEU A 234 14.26 36.51 4.97
N GLN A 235 14.67 35.70 5.92
CA GLN A 235 15.80 34.77 5.75
C GLN A 235 15.28 33.42 5.18
N PHE A 236 15.53 33.20 3.91
CA PHE A 236 14.98 32.07 3.15
C PHE A 236 15.67 30.75 3.44
N LEU A 237 16.94 30.77 3.85
CA LEU A 237 17.80 29.59 4.00
C LEU A 237 18.14 29.23 5.44
N THR A 238 17.37 29.71 6.41
CA THR A 238 17.62 29.43 7.84
C THR A 238 17.58 27.92 8.12
N GLY A 239 18.69 27.35 8.59
CA GLY A 239 18.77 25.94 8.98
C GLY A 239 18.97 24.97 7.83
N GLN A 240 19.18 25.42 6.60
CA GLN A 240 19.48 24.56 5.46
C GLN A 240 21.00 24.25 5.38
N PRO A 241 21.39 23.11 4.76
CA PRO A 241 22.79 22.80 4.62
C PRO A 241 23.52 23.93 3.92
N SER A 242 24.57 24.41 4.55
CA SER A 242 25.50 25.38 3.94
C SER A 242 25.90 24.85 2.57
N PHE A 243 25.98 25.73 1.56
CA PHE A 243 26.41 25.45 0.19
C PHE A 243 27.86 24.89 0.16
N GLY A 244 28.02 23.66 0.72
CA GLY A 244 29.33 23.09 1.00
C GLY A 244 29.91 22.26 -0.12
N ASP A 245 29.27 22.17 -1.27
CA ASP A 245 29.81 21.38 -2.37
C ASP A 245 30.43 22.27 -3.45
N GLN A 246 31.55 21.82 -4.01
CA GLN A 246 32.33 22.51 -5.06
C GLN A 246 31.50 22.81 -6.32
N SER A 247 30.29 22.26 -6.44
CA SER A 247 29.37 22.49 -7.59
C SER A 247 28.58 23.80 -7.52
N GLY A 248 28.57 24.51 -6.40
CA GLY A 248 27.79 25.75 -6.21
C GLY A 248 26.28 25.62 -6.34
N SER A 249 25.76 24.38 -6.41
CA SER A 249 24.32 24.09 -6.58
C SER A 249 23.91 22.92 -5.67
N ALA A 250 22.70 22.99 -5.11
CA ALA A 250 22.14 21.95 -4.24
C ALA A 250 20.63 21.81 -4.43
N SER A 251 20.07 20.65 -4.05
CA SER A 251 18.62 20.49 -3.91
C SER A 251 18.26 19.94 -2.53
N PHE A 252 17.10 20.33 -2.02
CA PHE A 252 16.56 19.88 -0.75
C PHE A 252 15.04 20.03 -0.75
N ILE A 253 14.37 19.35 0.19
CA ILE A 253 12.94 19.50 0.42
C ILE A 253 12.77 20.25 1.72
N ALA A 254 11.97 21.30 1.70
CA ALA A 254 11.68 22.10 2.89
C ALA A 254 10.32 22.80 2.81
N VAL A 255 9.82 23.16 3.97
CA VAL A 255 8.63 24.02 4.08
C VAL A 255 9.02 25.45 3.74
N SER A 256 8.31 26.05 2.81
CA SER A 256 8.52 27.43 2.38
C SER A 256 8.19 28.40 3.50
N PRO A 257 9.11 29.33 3.83
CA PRO A 257 8.82 30.39 4.79
C PRO A 257 7.80 31.43 4.26
N LEU A 258 7.49 31.37 2.95
CA LEU A 258 6.60 32.30 2.30
C LEU A 258 5.11 31.98 2.56
N ASP A 259 4.74 30.71 2.51
CA ASP A 259 3.33 30.28 2.53
C ASP A 259 3.09 28.94 3.27
N GLY A 260 4.13 28.36 3.87
CA GLY A 260 4.03 27.11 4.64
C GLY A 260 3.89 25.85 3.79
N ARG A 261 4.06 25.93 2.46
CA ARG A 261 3.99 24.76 1.57
C ARG A 261 5.32 24.02 1.52
N GLU A 262 5.26 22.70 1.43
CA GLU A 262 6.45 21.86 1.21
C GLU A 262 6.85 21.89 -0.27
N ARG A 263 8.12 22.18 -0.54
CA ARG A 263 8.66 22.33 -1.89
C ARG A 263 9.97 21.59 -2.06
N VAL A 264 10.18 21.14 -3.29
CA VAL A 264 11.48 20.66 -3.76
C VAL A 264 12.25 21.87 -4.29
N TYR A 265 13.27 22.27 -3.55
CA TYR A 265 14.11 23.42 -3.87
C TYR A 265 15.36 23.02 -4.63
N GLY A 266 15.70 23.82 -5.64
CA GLY A 266 17.04 23.88 -6.25
C GLY A 266 17.62 25.25 -6.01
N VAL A 267 18.87 25.27 -5.57
CA VAL A 267 19.62 26.50 -5.29
C VAL A 267 20.90 26.53 -6.08
N SER A 268 21.22 27.64 -6.71
CA SER A 268 22.48 27.86 -7.39
C SER A 268 23.05 29.23 -7.06
N LYS A 269 24.34 29.24 -6.71
CA LYS A 269 25.08 30.49 -6.54
C LYS A 269 25.26 31.17 -7.90
N VAL A 270 25.24 32.47 -7.91
CA VAL A 270 25.69 33.26 -9.03
C VAL A 270 27.22 33.31 -8.96
N GLU A 271 27.90 32.92 -10.02
CA GLU A 271 29.37 32.76 -10.07
C GLU A 271 30.07 34.05 -9.63
N ASP A 272 31.06 33.92 -8.71
CA ASP A 272 31.82 35.02 -8.12
C ASP A 272 31.02 36.16 -7.48
N ILE A 273 29.74 35.94 -7.18
CA ILE A 273 28.81 36.92 -6.66
C ILE A 273 28.16 36.38 -5.38
N PRO A 274 28.03 37.21 -4.29
CA PRO A 274 27.41 36.79 -3.03
C PRO A 274 25.87 36.75 -3.13
N LEU A 275 25.36 36.14 -4.20
CA LEU A 275 23.93 35.98 -4.51
C LEU A 275 23.62 34.55 -4.88
N SER A 276 22.40 34.13 -4.61
CA SER A 276 21.90 32.82 -4.98
C SER A 276 20.49 32.91 -5.56
N ILE A 277 20.23 32.07 -6.56
CA ILE A 277 18.90 31.87 -7.12
C ILE A 277 18.32 30.58 -6.56
N ILE A 278 17.09 30.66 -6.07
CA ILE A 278 16.33 29.56 -5.50
C ILE A 278 15.09 29.33 -6.36
N VAL A 279 14.90 28.08 -6.80
CA VAL A 279 13.68 27.63 -7.50
C VAL A 279 13.01 26.56 -6.66
N GLY A 280 11.74 26.71 -6.37
CA GLY A 280 10.97 25.77 -5.55
C GLY A 280 9.75 25.26 -6.31
N PHE A 281 9.62 23.94 -6.48
CA PHE A 281 8.46 23.27 -7.04
C PHE A 281 7.58 22.73 -5.92
N ASP A 282 6.28 23.04 -5.95
CA ASP A 282 5.32 22.55 -4.95
C ASP A 282 5.21 21.03 -4.97
N GLU A 283 5.54 20.36 -3.84
CA GLU A 283 5.56 18.89 -3.77
C GLU A 283 4.18 18.30 -4.01
N ALA A 284 3.13 18.90 -3.45
CA ALA A 284 1.77 18.41 -3.60
C ALA A 284 1.30 18.47 -5.06
N HIS A 285 1.67 19.54 -5.78
CA HIS A 285 1.38 19.68 -7.20
C HIS A 285 2.15 18.65 -8.04
N VAL A 286 3.43 18.48 -7.77
CA VAL A 286 4.30 17.47 -8.41
C VAL A 286 3.76 16.06 -8.22
N LEU A 287 3.28 15.73 -7.02
CA LEU A 287 2.78 14.39 -6.68
C LEU A 287 1.32 14.16 -7.03
N ARG A 288 0.57 15.14 -7.48
CA ARG A 288 -0.89 15.05 -7.69
C ARG A 288 -1.28 13.93 -8.64
N GLU A 289 -0.65 13.86 -9.80
CA GLU A 289 -0.95 12.80 -10.79
C GLU A 289 -0.49 11.42 -10.31
N TRP A 290 0.64 11.38 -9.59
CA TRP A 290 1.12 10.15 -8.98
C TRP A 290 0.15 9.66 -7.90
N GLN A 291 -0.36 10.52 -7.04
CA GLN A 291 -1.37 10.19 -6.02
C GLN A 291 -2.63 9.60 -6.64
N LEU A 292 -3.15 10.19 -7.72
CA LEU A 292 -4.32 9.67 -8.43
C LEU A 292 -4.07 8.25 -8.97
N ARG A 293 -2.93 8.03 -9.62
CA ARG A 293 -2.54 6.69 -10.11
C ARG A 293 -2.34 5.70 -8.97
N ALA A 294 -1.72 6.11 -7.88
CA ALA A 294 -1.53 5.28 -6.71
C ALA A 294 -2.86 4.83 -6.11
N TRP A 295 -3.81 5.73 -5.93
CA TRP A 295 -5.15 5.41 -5.45
C TRP A 295 -5.90 4.47 -6.39
N GLN A 296 -5.86 4.69 -7.70
CA GLN A 296 -6.48 3.80 -8.69
C GLN A 296 -5.90 2.38 -8.63
N SER A 297 -4.58 2.27 -8.53
CA SER A 297 -3.89 0.98 -8.41
C SER A 297 -4.24 0.24 -7.12
N LEU A 298 -4.28 0.95 -5.98
CA LEU A 298 -4.68 0.38 -4.70
C LEU A 298 -6.14 -0.08 -4.70
N VAL A 299 -7.06 0.76 -5.17
CA VAL A 299 -8.48 0.41 -5.27
C VAL A 299 -8.68 -0.81 -6.17
N GLY A 300 -8.01 -0.85 -7.33
CA GLY A 300 -8.05 -2.00 -8.24
C GLY A 300 -7.55 -3.28 -7.58
N PHE A 301 -6.41 -3.22 -6.88
CA PHE A 301 -5.83 -4.35 -6.17
C PHE A 301 -6.76 -4.90 -5.07
N PHE A 302 -7.30 -4.02 -4.22
CA PHE A 302 -8.21 -4.43 -3.15
C PHE A 302 -9.56 -4.93 -3.67
N THR A 303 -10.07 -4.36 -4.77
CA THR A 303 -11.29 -4.85 -5.43
C THR A 303 -11.09 -6.28 -5.94
N LEU A 304 -9.95 -6.56 -6.60
CA LEU A 304 -9.62 -7.91 -7.06
C LEU A 304 -9.47 -8.90 -5.89
N LEU A 305 -8.83 -8.48 -4.81
CA LEU A 305 -8.69 -9.29 -3.59
C LEU A 305 -10.05 -9.61 -2.96
N LEU A 306 -10.95 -8.64 -2.89
CA LEU A 306 -12.31 -8.83 -2.41
C LEU A 306 -13.09 -9.83 -3.27
N LEU A 307 -13.03 -9.68 -4.61
CA LEU A 307 -13.71 -10.59 -5.53
C LEU A 307 -13.17 -12.03 -5.40
N LEU A 308 -11.86 -12.19 -5.22
CA LEU A 308 -11.26 -13.51 -4.95
C LEU A 308 -11.78 -14.10 -3.63
N GLY A 309 -11.87 -13.30 -2.57
CA GLY A 309 -12.42 -13.73 -1.28
C GLY A 309 -13.88 -14.18 -1.38
N LEU A 310 -14.71 -13.42 -2.11
CA LEU A 310 -16.11 -13.78 -2.36
C LEU A 310 -16.24 -15.06 -3.19
N ALA A 311 -15.39 -15.24 -4.20
CA ALA A 311 -15.38 -16.46 -5.02
C ALA A 311 -15.00 -17.69 -4.18
N LEU A 312 -13.96 -17.56 -3.33
CA LEU A 312 -13.56 -18.62 -2.41
C LEU A 312 -14.70 -19.01 -1.44
N ASN A 313 -15.35 -18.01 -0.85
CA ASN A 313 -16.46 -18.28 0.07
C ASN A 313 -17.58 -19.04 -0.60
N LYS A 314 -17.98 -18.66 -1.82
CA LYS A 314 -19.00 -19.38 -2.62
C LYS A 314 -18.58 -20.80 -2.97
N GLU A 315 -17.31 -21.02 -3.31
CA GLU A 315 -16.81 -22.36 -3.61
C GLU A 315 -16.87 -23.27 -2.38
N LEU A 316 -16.47 -22.75 -1.22
CA LEU A 316 -16.54 -23.50 0.05
C LEU A 316 -17.98 -23.84 0.45
N GLU A 317 -18.93 -22.91 0.27
CA GLU A 317 -20.36 -23.16 0.49
C GLU A 317 -20.89 -24.24 -0.46
N ALA A 318 -20.55 -24.18 -1.74
CA ALA A 318 -20.97 -25.17 -2.73
C ALA A 318 -20.43 -26.57 -2.43
N LEU A 319 -19.16 -26.66 -1.98
CA LEU A 319 -18.56 -27.94 -1.56
C LEU A 319 -19.24 -28.51 -0.33
N ALA A 320 -19.55 -27.67 0.67
CA ALA A 320 -20.27 -28.10 1.89
C ALA A 320 -21.67 -28.61 1.56
N GLN A 321 -22.40 -27.94 0.66
CA GLN A 321 -23.73 -28.37 0.21
C GLN A 321 -23.66 -29.69 -0.55
N ARG A 322 -22.67 -29.91 -1.40
CA ARG A 322 -22.48 -31.19 -2.13
C ARG A 322 -22.21 -32.34 -1.16
N ASP A 323 -21.37 -32.15 -0.16
CA ASP A 323 -21.08 -33.17 0.85
C ASP A 323 -22.32 -33.56 1.65
N GLU A 324 -23.12 -32.57 2.07
CA GLU A 324 -24.37 -32.81 2.77
C GLU A 324 -25.41 -33.52 1.89
N MET A 325 -25.54 -33.10 0.60
CA MET A 325 -26.43 -33.80 -0.34
C MET A 325 -26.00 -35.27 -0.56
N GLN A 326 -24.71 -35.53 -0.65
CA GLN A 326 -24.19 -36.90 -0.77
C GLN A 326 -24.50 -37.71 0.48
N ARG A 327 -24.29 -37.15 1.67
CA ARG A 327 -24.64 -37.82 2.94
C ARG A 327 -26.13 -38.22 2.98
N LEU A 328 -27.01 -37.26 2.73
CA LEU A 328 -28.46 -37.48 2.72
C LEU A 328 -28.89 -38.50 1.64
N ALA A 329 -28.14 -38.60 0.56
CA ALA A 329 -28.44 -39.58 -0.50
C ALA A 329 -28.07 -41.03 -0.16
N ILE A 330 -27.12 -41.28 0.77
CA ILE A 330 -26.59 -42.62 1.06
C ILE A 330 -26.82 -43.10 2.51
N THR A 331 -27.09 -42.19 3.48
CA THR A 331 -27.27 -42.55 4.89
C THR A 331 -28.67 -42.22 5.37
N ASP A 332 -29.15 -42.96 6.36
CA ASP A 332 -30.37 -42.64 7.12
C ASP A 332 -30.07 -41.53 8.14
N PRO A 333 -30.81 -40.45 8.13
CA PRO A 333 -30.52 -39.27 8.98
C PRO A 333 -30.67 -39.54 10.48
N LEU A 334 -31.49 -40.47 10.91
CA LEU A 334 -31.69 -40.79 12.32
C LEU A 334 -30.55 -41.68 12.87
N THR A 335 -30.08 -42.61 12.07
CA THR A 335 -29.23 -43.70 12.53
C THR A 335 -27.78 -43.61 11.99
N GLY A 336 -27.55 -42.86 10.90
CA GLY A 336 -26.24 -42.73 10.26
C GLY A 336 -25.74 -43.95 9.52
N VAL A 337 -26.47 -45.11 9.52
CA VAL A 337 -26.17 -46.26 8.67
C VAL A 337 -26.70 -46.08 7.25
N ALA A 338 -26.44 -47.01 6.35
CA ALA A 338 -26.94 -46.93 4.97
C ALA A 338 -28.46 -46.78 4.97
N ASN A 339 -28.97 -45.83 4.20
CA ASN A 339 -30.40 -45.73 3.93
C ASN A 339 -30.86 -46.91 3.01
N ARG A 340 -32.17 -47.07 2.84
CA ARG A 340 -32.73 -48.14 2.05
C ARG A 340 -32.08 -48.27 0.65
N ARG A 341 -31.89 -47.15 -0.04
CA ARG A 341 -31.29 -47.11 -1.38
C ARG A 341 -29.85 -47.65 -1.38
N GLN A 342 -29.03 -47.11 -0.45
CA GLN A 342 -27.62 -47.51 -0.35
C GLN A 342 -27.48 -48.95 0.13
N LEU A 343 -28.33 -49.39 1.05
CA LEU A 343 -28.38 -50.75 1.54
C LEU A 343 -28.64 -51.76 0.39
N ILE A 344 -29.63 -51.46 -0.46
CA ILE A 344 -29.93 -52.36 -1.61
C ILE A 344 -28.73 -52.42 -2.56
N LEU A 345 -28.17 -51.26 -2.95
CA LEU A 345 -27.01 -51.23 -3.86
C LEU A 345 -25.79 -51.97 -3.29
N SER A 346 -25.50 -51.76 -2.01
CA SER A 346 -24.36 -52.41 -1.35
C SER A 346 -24.61 -53.90 -1.14
N GLY A 347 -25.85 -54.30 -0.80
CA GLY A 347 -26.23 -55.69 -0.66
C GLY A 347 -26.17 -56.46 -1.97
N GLU A 348 -26.68 -55.90 -3.07
CA GLU A 348 -26.55 -56.47 -4.40
C GLU A 348 -25.08 -56.67 -4.80
N PHE A 349 -24.24 -55.65 -4.54
CA PHE A 349 -22.81 -55.73 -4.83
C PHE A 349 -22.09 -56.84 -4.06
N GLU A 350 -22.30 -56.92 -2.73
CA GLU A 350 -21.61 -57.91 -1.88
C GLU A 350 -22.17 -59.33 -2.14
N ILE A 351 -23.45 -59.52 -2.39
CA ILE A 351 -24.02 -60.85 -2.74
C ILE A 351 -23.55 -61.26 -4.11
N ALA A 352 -23.55 -60.40 -5.12
CA ALA A 352 -23.02 -60.73 -6.45
C ALA A 352 -21.54 -61.12 -6.40
N LYS A 353 -20.75 -60.44 -5.58
CA LYS A 353 -19.34 -60.76 -5.31
C LYS A 353 -19.20 -62.12 -4.62
N ALA A 354 -20.00 -62.41 -3.61
CA ALA A 354 -19.99 -63.71 -2.92
C ALA A 354 -20.34 -64.86 -3.85
N VAL A 355 -21.37 -64.70 -4.69
CA VAL A 355 -21.75 -65.69 -5.72
C VAL A 355 -20.60 -65.93 -6.72
N ARG A 356 -19.99 -64.86 -7.25
CA ARG A 356 -18.91 -64.93 -8.24
C ARG A 356 -17.68 -65.66 -7.70
N TYR A 357 -17.28 -65.35 -6.46
CA TYR A 357 -16.07 -65.89 -5.84
C TYR A 357 -16.33 -67.18 -5.01
N LYS A 358 -17.57 -67.63 -4.95
CA LYS A 358 -17.99 -68.77 -4.12
C LYS A 358 -17.70 -68.57 -2.64
N HIS A 359 -17.86 -67.34 -2.17
CA HIS A 359 -17.75 -67.02 -0.76
C HIS A 359 -19.09 -67.19 -0.06
N GLN A 360 -19.05 -67.47 1.25
CA GLN A 360 -20.25 -67.48 2.06
C GLN A 360 -20.72 -66.05 2.30
N ALA A 361 -22.02 -65.84 2.38
CA ALA A 361 -22.63 -64.60 2.81
C ALA A 361 -23.99 -64.91 3.44
N SER A 362 -24.37 -64.04 4.38
CA SER A 362 -25.67 -64.14 5.08
C SER A 362 -26.31 -62.79 5.18
N VAL A 363 -27.64 -62.76 5.19
CA VAL A 363 -28.40 -61.53 5.39
C VAL A 363 -29.25 -61.72 6.66
N LEU A 364 -29.16 -60.75 7.55
CA LEU A 364 -30.01 -60.64 8.73
C LEU A 364 -31.07 -59.57 8.48
N MET A 365 -32.34 -59.90 8.73
CA MET A 365 -33.41 -58.95 8.87
C MET A 365 -33.73 -58.80 10.35
N VAL A 366 -33.62 -57.59 10.89
CA VAL A 366 -33.73 -57.28 12.31
C VAL A 366 -34.88 -56.29 12.51
N ASP A 367 -35.76 -56.55 13.46
CA ASP A 367 -36.88 -55.70 13.74
C ASP A 367 -37.12 -55.60 15.27
N ILE A 368 -37.51 -54.41 15.71
CA ILE A 368 -37.76 -54.13 17.12
C ILE A 368 -39.14 -54.67 17.53
N ASP A 369 -39.15 -55.59 18.46
CA ASP A 369 -40.40 -56.19 18.97
C ASP A 369 -41.28 -55.10 19.66
N HIS A 370 -42.55 -55.11 19.25
CA HIS A 370 -43.56 -54.18 19.83
C HIS A 370 -43.24 -52.69 19.71
N PHE A 371 -42.50 -52.28 18.68
CA PHE A 371 -42.06 -50.91 18.50
C PHE A 371 -43.21 -49.90 18.50
N LYS A 372 -44.34 -50.25 17.88
CA LYS A 372 -45.55 -49.40 17.94
C LYS A 372 -46.02 -49.15 19.37
N LEU A 373 -45.98 -50.16 20.24
CA LEU A 373 -46.34 -49.99 21.65
C LEU A 373 -45.39 -49.09 22.40
N ILE A 374 -44.10 -49.15 22.06
CA ILE A 374 -43.08 -48.22 22.60
C ILE A 374 -43.42 -46.76 22.22
N ASN A 375 -43.72 -46.52 20.94
CA ASN A 375 -44.13 -45.18 20.48
C ASN A 375 -45.43 -44.71 21.12
N ASP A 376 -46.41 -45.60 21.21
CA ASP A 376 -47.75 -45.27 21.78
C ASP A 376 -47.65 -44.98 23.31
N THR A 377 -46.72 -45.61 24.00
CA THR A 377 -46.54 -45.46 25.47
C THR A 377 -45.61 -44.30 25.85
N TRP A 378 -44.49 -44.14 25.12
CA TRP A 378 -43.37 -43.26 25.50
C TRP A 378 -43.13 -42.12 24.51
N GLY A 379 -43.91 -42.04 23.43
CA GLY A 379 -43.79 -41.03 22.38
C GLY A 379 -42.69 -41.31 21.35
N HIS A 380 -42.82 -40.71 20.18
CA HIS A 380 -41.88 -40.87 19.06
C HIS A 380 -40.42 -40.54 19.39
N PRO A 381 -40.12 -39.49 20.23
CA PRO A 381 -38.71 -39.20 20.59
C PRO A 381 -38.04 -40.35 21.35
N THR A 382 -38.80 -41.09 22.15
CA THR A 382 -38.29 -42.32 22.81
C THR A 382 -38.08 -43.45 21.84
N GLY A 383 -39.01 -43.62 20.89
CA GLY A 383 -38.87 -44.57 19.78
C GLY A 383 -37.61 -44.29 18.93
N ASP A 384 -37.34 -43.05 18.62
CA ASP A 384 -36.14 -42.65 17.89
C ASP A 384 -34.84 -43.00 18.67
N ARG A 385 -34.82 -42.81 20.01
CA ARG A 385 -33.71 -43.27 20.84
C ARG A 385 -33.56 -44.78 20.88
N VAL A 386 -34.67 -45.52 20.85
CA VAL A 386 -34.64 -46.99 20.75
C VAL A 386 -34.06 -47.43 19.43
N ILE A 387 -34.45 -46.83 18.30
CA ILE A 387 -33.85 -47.08 16.96
C ILE A 387 -32.36 -46.80 16.97
N GLN A 388 -31.93 -45.64 17.54
CA GLN A 388 -30.50 -45.28 17.63
C GLN A 388 -29.74 -46.27 18.52
N SER A 389 -30.33 -46.71 19.60
CA SER A 389 -29.74 -47.72 20.50
C SER A 389 -29.56 -49.08 19.81
N LEU A 390 -30.59 -49.54 19.08
CA LEU A 390 -30.47 -50.71 18.26
C LEU A 390 -29.35 -50.59 17.21
N THR A 391 -29.32 -49.48 16.51
CA THR A 391 -28.27 -49.18 15.51
C THR A 391 -26.89 -49.31 16.12
N ASN A 392 -26.65 -48.66 17.27
CA ASN A 392 -25.37 -48.71 17.96
C ASN A 392 -24.99 -50.15 18.36
N SER A 393 -25.96 -50.92 18.81
CA SER A 393 -25.78 -52.33 19.16
C SER A 393 -25.43 -53.17 17.93
N ILE A 394 -26.09 -52.95 16.77
CA ILE A 394 -25.79 -53.65 15.54
C ILE A 394 -24.34 -53.32 15.10
N VAL A 395 -24.03 -52.01 15.00
CA VAL A 395 -22.71 -51.56 14.50
C VAL A 395 -21.57 -52.02 15.42
N ALA A 396 -21.79 -52.13 16.73
CA ALA A 396 -20.77 -52.64 17.68
C ALA A 396 -20.52 -54.12 17.56
N ASN A 397 -21.46 -54.90 16.99
CA ASN A 397 -21.38 -56.36 16.89
C ASN A 397 -20.98 -56.88 15.52
N VAL A 398 -20.97 -56.02 14.48
CA VAL A 398 -20.58 -56.38 13.10
C VAL A 398 -19.19 -55.87 12.75
N ARG A 399 -18.60 -56.38 11.68
CA ARG A 399 -17.29 -55.91 11.17
C ARG A 399 -17.45 -54.74 10.24
N ASN A 400 -16.38 -53.99 10.05
CA ASN A 400 -16.35 -52.84 9.10
C ASN A 400 -16.57 -53.27 7.62
N THR A 401 -16.43 -54.57 7.34
CA THR A 401 -16.69 -55.15 6.00
C THR A 401 -18.15 -55.54 5.79
N ASP A 402 -18.92 -55.57 6.86
CA ASP A 402 -20.35 -55.92 6.79
C ASP A 402 -21.17 -54.65 6.49
N VAL A 403 -22.25 -54.83 5.75
CA VAL A 403 -23.12 -53.71 5.39
C VAL A 403 -24.30 -53.65 6.38
N VAL A 404 -24.47 -52.49 7.01
CA VAL A 404 -25.62 -52.22 7.88
C VAL A 404 -26.48 -51.13 7.25
N GLY A 405 -27.77 -51.37 7.14
CA GLY A 405 -28.69 -50.36 6.62
C GLY A 405 -30.08 -50.45 7.27
N ARG A 406 -30.78 -49.32 7.27
CA ARG A 406 -32.16 -49.22 7.71
C ARG A 406 -33.07 -49.36 6.49
N LEU A 407 -33.93 -50.35 6.53
CA LEU A 407 -34.83 -50.59 5.42
C LEU A 407 -36.06 -49.66 5.48
N GLY A 408 -36.54 -49.37 6.69
CA GLY A 408 -37.64 -48.40 6.98
C GLY A 408 -38.18 -48.64 8.38
N GLY A 409 -38.74 -47.59 9.00
CA GLY A 409 -39.33 -47.70 10.34
C GLY A 409 -38.35 -48.24 11.38
N GLU A 410 -38.66 -49.40 11.93
CA GLU A 410 -37.87 -50.16 12.91
C GLU A 410 -37.06 -51.33 12.33
N GLU A 411 -37.04 -51.45 10.99
CA GLU A 411 -36.45 -52.58 10.28
C GLU A 411 -35.01 -52.26 9.82
N PHE A 412 -34.10 -53.17 10.17
CA PHE A 412 -32.71 -53.12 9.77
C PHE A 412 -32.29 -54.38 9.00
N VAL A 413 -31.40 -54.20 8.07
CA VAL A 413 -30.75 -55.29 7.36
C VAL A 413 -29.24 -55.24 7.54
N VAL A 414 -28.68 -56.42 7.84
CA VAL A 414 -27.24 -56.61 7.94
C VAL A 414 -26.80 -57.62 6.91
N VAL A 415 -25.87 -57.26 6.02
CA VAL A 415 -25.24 -58.18 5.09
C VAL A 415 -23.88 -58.58 5.64
N LEU A 416 -23.76 -59.81 6.03
CA LEU A 416 -22.53 -60.40 6.59
C LEU A 416 -21.69 -60.97 5.48
N THR A 417 -20.52 -60.41 5.24
CA THR A 417 -19.57 -60.89 4.23
C THR A 417 -18.73 -62.04 4.79
N ASN A 418 -18.43 -63.03 3.95
CA ASN A 418 -17.61 -64.24 4.28
C ASN A 418 -18.13 -64.92 5.58
N THR A 419 -19.45 -65.01 5.74
CA THR A 419 -20.09 -65.58 6.93
C THR A 419 -21.23 -66.50 6.49
N GLY A 420 -21.14 -67.76 6.88
CA GLY A 420 -22.20 -68.76 6.60
C GLY A 420 -23.27 -68.77 7.68
N SER A 421 -24.27 -69.69 7.52
CA SER A 421 -25.45 -69.80 8.36
C SER A 421 -25.15 -69.94 9.86
N GLU A 422 -24.17 -70.77 10.22
CA GLU A 422 -23.80 -70.98 11.63
C GLU A 422 -23.18 -69.71 12.25
N GLY A 423 -22.21 -69.07 11.55
CA GLY A 423 -21.59 -67.80 12.00
C GLY A 423 -22.58 -66.66 12.11
N ALA A 424 -23.54 -66.60 11.15
CA ALA A 424 -24.60 -65.61 11.15
C ALA A 424 -25.58 -65.83 12.31
N PHE A 425 -25.91 -67.07 12.64
CA PHE A 425 -26.74 -67.38 13.78
C PHE A 425 -26.11 -67.00 15.13
N ILE A 426 -24.82 -67.35 15.29
CA ILE A 426 -24.07 -67.00 16.52
C ILE A 426 -24.02 -65.49 16.69
N LEU A 427 -23.77 -64.73 15.64
CA LEU A 427 -23.74 -63.27 15.69
C LEU A 427 -25.11 -62.71 15.99
N ALA A 428 -26.14 -63.16 15.33
CA ALA A 428 -27.53 -62.70 15.52
C ALA A 428 -28.06 -62.99 16.94
N ASP A 429 -27.75 -64.18 17.50
CA ASP A 429 -28.22 -64.50 18.83
C ASP A 429 -27.42 -63.70 19.91
N ARG A 430 -26.13 -63.52 19.73
CA ARG A 430 -25.33 -62.64 20.57
C ARG A 430 -25.88 -61.18 20.53
N LEU A 431 -26.25 -60.68 19.34
CA LEU A 431 -26.85 -59.33 19.19
C LEU A 431 -28.18 -59.27 19.92
N ARG A 432 -29.09 -60.27 19.72
CA ARG A 432 -30.37 -60.36 20.44
C ARG A 432 -30.18 -60.37 21.95
N GLU A 433 -29.28 -61.19 22.47
CA GLU A 433 -29.00 -61.27 23.93
C GLU A 433 -28.40 -59.95 24.47
N SER A 434 -27.48 -59.34 23.73
CA SER A 434 -26.90 -58.06 24.09
C SER A 434 -27.99 -56.96 24.23
N ILE A 435 -28.98 -56.96 23.32
CA ILE A 435 -30.08 -56.00 23.36
C ILE A 435 -31.03 -56.32 24.55
N GLU A 436 -31.40 -57.55 24.74
CA GLU A 436 -32.28 -58.00 25.83
C GLU A 436 -31.72 -57.71 27.23
N CYS A 437 -30.42 -57.96 27.42
CA CYS A 437 -29.77 -57.89 28.73
C CYS A 437 -29.26 -56.50 29.12
N SER A 438 -28.78 -55.70 28.15
CA SER A 438 -27.97 -54.52 28.46
C SER A 438 -28.48 -53.20 27.87
N THR A 439 -29.42 -53.23 26.94
CA THR A 439 -29.81 -52.02 26.23
C THR A 439 -31.08 -51.43 26.85
N ALA A 440 -30.87 -50.42 27.70
CA ALA A 440 -31.98 -49.65 28.24
C ALA A 440 -31.88 -48.21 27.73
N VAL A 441 -32.99 -47.69 27.24
CA VAL A 441 -33.13 -46.31 26.79
C VAL A 441 -33.97 -45.55 27.85
N HIS A 442 -33.61 -44.30 28.14
CA HIS A 442 -34.44 -43.48 29.07
C HIS A 442 -35.46 -42.66 28.24
N SER A 443 -36.69 -42.70 28.68
CA SER A 443 -37.79 -41.84 28.21
C SER A 443 -37.63 -40.41 28.74
N ASP A 444 -38.43 -39.48 28.27
CA ASP A 444 -38.33 -38.07 28.69
C ASP A 444 -38.70 -37.84 30.18
N ASP A 445 -39.47 -38.72 30.76
CA ASP A 445 -39.79 -38.72 32.21
C ASP A 445 -38.74 -39.44 33.08
N GLY A 446 -37.62 -39.93 32.47
CA GLY A 446 -36.54 -40.64 33.15
C GLY A 446 -36.81 -42.14 33.35
N SER A 447 -37.93 -42.68 32.88
CA SER A 447 -38.23 -44.12 32.98
C SER A 447 -37.34 -44.93 32.06
N GLN A 448 -36.98 -46.13 32.52
CA GLN A 448 -36.13 -47.03 31.76
C GLN A 448 -36.96 -47.90 30.80
N VAL A 449 -36.75 -47.75 29.49
CA VAL A 449 -37.43 -48.51 28.44
C VAL A 449 -36.48 -49.63 27.98
N ARG A 450 -36.96 -50.89 28.12
CA ARG A 450 -36.27 -52.05 27.58
C ARG A 450 -37.03 -52.56 26.38
N PHE A 451 -36.29 -53.09 25.42
CA PHE A 451 -36.86 -53.64 24.22
C PHE A 451 -36.10 -54.92 23.80
N THR A 452 -36.75 -55.74 22.97
CA THR A 452 -36.15 -56.91 22.35
C THR A 452 -36.23 -56.82 20.85
N VAL A 453 -35.53 -57.67 20.15
CA VAL A 453 -35.53 -57.76 18.70
C VAL A 453 -35.79 -59.19 18.23
N SER A 454 -36.52 -59.30 17.14
CA SER A 454 -36.63 -60.54 16.40
C SER A 454 -35.72 -60.50 15.18
N ILE A 455 -35.03 -61.56 14.87
CA ILE A 455 -34.05 -61.61 13.78
C ILE A 455 -34.34 -62.80 12.89
N GLY A 456 -34.50 -62.57 11.58
CA GLY A 456 -34.53 -63.58 10.53
C GLY A 456 -33.20 -63.64 9.80
N ILE A 457 -32.69 -64.81 9.53
CA ILE A 457 -31.44 -65.03 8.85
C ILE A 457 -31.68 -65.84 7.61
N ALA A 458 -31.06 -65.44 6.49
CA ALA A 458 -30.89 -66.26 5.30
C ALA A 458 -29.43 -66.28 4.88
N SER A 459 -28.93 -67.43 4.46
CA SER A 459 -27.55 -67.56 3.98
C SER A 459 -27.52 -67.91 2.51
N LEU A 460 -26.44 -67.55 1.83
CA LEU A 460 -26.24 -67.84 0.44
C LEU A 460 -25.96 -69.34 0.28
N GLU A 461 -26.95 -70.09 -0.19
CA GLU A 461 -26.88 -71.51 -0.43
C GLU A 461 -27.16 -71.85 -1.93
N ASN A 462 -27.00 -73.12 -2.33
CA ASN A 462 -27.19 -73.54 -3.71
C ASN A 462 -28.60 -73.17 -4.20
N GLY A 463 -28.69 -72.30 -5.20
CA GLY A 463 -29.94 -71.83 -5.82
C GLY A 463 -30.35 -70.42 -5.55
N VAL A 464 -29.74 -69.72 -4.57
CA VAL A 464 -29.95 -68.29 -4.29
C VAL A 464 -28.84 -67.50 -4.98
N SER A 465 -29.19 -66.61 -5.90
CA SER A 465 -28.20 -65.86 -6.72
C SER A 465 -28.38 -64.35 -6.72
N SER A 466 -29.40 -63.84 -6.00
CA SER A 466 -29.65 -62.40 -5.94
C SER A 466 -29.91 -61.91 -4.51
N PHE A 467 -29.61 -60.65 -4.27
CA PHE A 467 -29.86 -60.00 -2.98
C PHE A 467 -31.35 -59.96 -2.60
N ASP A 468 -32.23 -59.69 -3.56
CA ASP A 468 -33.65 -59.67 -3.32
C ASP A 468 -34.21 -61.05 -2.85
N ASN A 469 -33.70 -62.12 -3.41
CA ASN A 469 -34.13 -63.49 -3.02
C ASN A 469 -33.69 -63.81 -1.59
N ILE A 470 -32.41 -63.52 -1.25
CA ILE A 470 -31.88 -63.80 0.09
C ILE A 470 -32.53 -62.90 1.14
N LEU A 471 -32.83 -61.61 0.79
CA LEU A 471 -33.54 -60.69 1.63
C LEU A 471 -34.97 -61.15 1.90
N GLY A 472 -35.68 -61.62 0.88
CA GLY A 472 -37.03 -62.18 1.04
C GLY A 472 -37.08 -63.45 1.90
N LEU A 473 -36.04 -64.31 1.83
CA LEU A 473 -35.94 -65.47 2.75
C LEU A 473 -35.65 -65.02 4.20
N ALA A 474 -34.81 -64.01 4.40
CA ALA A 474 -34.56 -63.44 5.75
C ALA A 474 -35.80 -62.79 6.30
N ASP A 475 -36.59 -62.08 5.50
CA ASP A 475 -37.87 -61.49 5.91
C ASP A 475 -38.88 -62.53 6.36
N LYS A 476 -39.00 -63.63 5.56
CA LYS A 476 -39.85 -64.76 5.96
C LYS A 476 -39.42 -65.42 7.27
N ALA A 477 -38.09 -65.57 7.47
CA ALA A 477 -37.56 -66.07 8.74
C ALA A 477 -37.84 -65.10 9.92
N LEU A 478 -37.77 -63.77 9.67
CA LEU A 478 -38.16 -62.78 10.67
C LEU A 478 -39.63 -62.88 11.02
N TYR A 479 -40.49 -63.02 10.05
CA TYR A 479 -41.92 -63.24 10.29
C TYR A 479 -42.15 -64.48 11.17
N ASP A 480 -41.47 -65.59 10.91
CA ASP A 480 -41.51 -66.80 11.73
C ASP A 480 -40.99 -66.52 13.18
N ALA A 481 -39.92 -65.72 13.35
CA ALA A 481 -39.43 -65.33 14.66
C ALA A 481 -40.49 -64.57 15.46
N LYS A 482 -41.18 -63.61 14.83
CA LYS A 482 -42.28 -62.85 15.45
C LYS A 482 -43.46 -63.74 15.82
N HIS A 483 -43.85 -64.69 14.98
CA HIS A 483 -44.96 -65.62 15.26
C HIS A 483 -44.64 -66.68 16.31
N ARG A 484 -43.41 -67.12 16.46
CA ARG A 484 -42.97 -68.08 17.49
C ARG A 484 -42.76 -67.44 18.86
N GLY A 485 -43.23 -66.18 19.09
CA GLY A 485 -43.25 -65.52 20.37
C GLY A 485 -42.19 -64.43 20.56
N ARG A 486 -41.61 -63.92 19.42
CA ARG A 486 -40.64 -62.77 19.41
C ARG A 486 -39.36 -63.05 20.20
N ASN A 487 -38.44 -62.03 20.28
CA ASN A 487 -37.17 -62.11 20.97
C ASN A 487 -36.39 -63.41 20.57
N LYS A 488 -36.30 -63.69 19.29
CA LYS A 488 -35.76 -64.94 18.75
C LYS A 488 -35.01 -64.70 17.45
N VAL A 489 -34.10 -65.61 17.23
CA VAL A 489 -33.41 -65.78 15.95
C VAL A 489 -33.96 -67.00 15.21
N VAL A 490 -34.33 -66.82 13.94
CA VAL A 490 -34.81 -67.91 13.09
C VAL A 490 -33.95 -67.92 11.80
N LEU A 491 -33.47 -69.10 11.42
CA LEU A 491 -32.79 -69.35 10.18
C LEU A 491 -33.82 -69.78 9.13
N ALA A 492 -33.78 -69.19 7.94
CA ALA A 492 -34.57 -69.65 6.80
C ALA A 492 -34.19 -71.06 6.44
N GLN A 493 -35.23 -71.85 6.19
CA GLN A 493 -35.09 -73.32 5.74
C GLN A 493 -35.04 -73.37 4.25
#